data_f92f2965f80e4fdbfe7f55b86b891eac
#
_entry.id   f92f2965f80e4fdbfe7f55b86b891eac
#
_cell.length_a   1.000
_cell.length_b   1.000
_cell.length_c   1.000
_cell.angle_alpha   90.00
_cell.angle_beta   90.00
_cell.angle_gamma   90.00
#
_symmetry.space_group_name_H-M   'P 1'
#
loop_
_entity.id
_entity.type
_entity.pdbx_description
1 polymer ?
#
loop_
_entity_poly.entity_id
_entity_poly.type
_entity_poly.pdbx_seq_one_letter_code
_entity_poly.pdbx_strand_id
1 'polypeptide(L)'
;MRKNTTAVITWCLLCLLSLADKSLSKKAHRQYMSMFFFLVVGSHLLQAQLPQPALVGYFQNWSSVNTPYVQLSQVDPRYNVIDVAFALPVNGTDYRMQFVPDQVSQQTFISQMQGLQNAGKKVLISIGGATAPITLSNNVERDSFIASMTRILDVYNFDGIDLDFEGSSISVSGGTIANPVDQPIIRMIYAVRMIMDNYRISHNKKLLLTLAPETAFIQGGQSSYGGIWGAYLPLVDALRDSIDLLHVQLYNSGSMYGINGVVYNQGTADFIVAMTDAVIQGFNTNGGFFAGFPQEKVAVGLPACSQAAGSGYTDTATVAAAMRYLLGQGPQPGSYTITNGNAYPNLGGMMTWSINWDSQSACGGSYSYAGNFEQIYNNLSTAVEESPVAEIKEPLLYPNPSRGTFTLRLPHFMTGSAYFRLLDTSGRLLLESRLLGNAEMQITAEGIRPGTYVWYVDEFSGRMVIE
;
A
#
# COMPACT_ATOMS: atom_id res chain seq x y z
N MET A 1 -26.46 11.48 21.18
CA MET A 1 -25.93 12.30 22.28
C MET A 1 -24.42 12.02 22.47
N ARG A 2 -23.54 12.25 21.48
CA ARG A 2 -22.06 12.12 21.63
C ARG A 2 -21.29 13.20 20.87
N LYS A 3 -21.87 14.38 20.68
CA LYS A 3 -21.22 15.49 19.93
C LYS A 3 -20.40 16.48 20.77
N ASN A 4 -20.22 16.27 22.08
CA ASN A 4 -19.61 17.29 22.93
C ASN A 4 -18.40 16.85 23.76
N THR A 5 -17.91 15.62 23.64
CA THR A 5 -16.83 15.16 24.54
C THR A 5 -15.47 15.75 24.16
N THR A 6 -15.15 15.82 22.88
CA THR A 6 -13.85 16.37 22.41
C THR A 6 -13.79 17.89 22.59
N ALA A 7 -14.88 18.58 22.30
CA ALA A 7 -14.98 20.04 22.52
C ALA A 7 -14.90 20.40 24.00
N VAL A 8 -15.52 19.60 24.87
CA VAL A 8 -15.49 19.80 26.33
C VAL A 8 -14.08 19.51 26.88
N ILE A 9 -13.40 18.47 26.41
CA ILE A 9 -12.01 18.17 26.83
C ILE A 9 -11.07 19.29 26.38
N THR A 10 -11.20 19.78 25.16
CA THR A 10 -10.40 20.92 24.67
C THR A 10 -10.68 22.20 25.44
N TRP A 11 -11.94 22.44 25.78
CA TRP A 11 -12.34 23.64 26.58
C TRP A 11 -11.90 23.53 28.05
N CYS A 12 -12.00 22.37 28.69
CA CYS A 12 -11.50 22.13 30.03
C CYS A 12 -9.96 22.24 30.08
N LEU A 13 -9.22 21.74 29.08
CA LEU A 13 -7.78 21.92 29.01
C LEU A 13 -7.36 23.38 28.80
N LEU A 14 -8.08 24.13 27.96
CA LEU A 14 -7.85 25.58 27.79
C LEU A 14 -8.17 26.37 29.08
N CYS A 15 -9.21 26.00 29.82
CA CYS A 15 -9.54 26.59 31.14
C CYS A 15 -8.47 26.26 32.19
N LEU A 16 -7.94 25.02 32.21
CA LEU A 16 -6.87 24.63 33.14
C LEU A 16 -5.55 25.36 32.82
N LEU A 17 -5.25 25.59 31.54
CA LEU A 17 -4.09 26.39 31.12
C LEU A 17 -4.24 27.88 31.49
N SER A 18 -5.46 28.45 31.43
CA SER A 18 -5.71 29.84 31.85
C SER A 18 -5.63 30.06 33.36
N LEU A 19 -5.86 29.01 34.14
CA LEU A 19 -5.75 29.06 35.63
C LEU A 19 -4.29 28.82 36.09
N ALA A 20 -3.45 28.18 35.27
CA ALA A 20 -2.02 27.97 35.59
C ALA A 20 -1.13 29.20 35.29
N ASP A 21 -1.67 30.21 34.62
CA ASP A 21 -0.90 31.35 34.09
C ASP A 21 -0.42 32.38 35.13
N LYS A 22 -0.72 32.18 36.40
CA LYS A 22 -0.31 33.13 37.46
C LYS A 22 0.89 32.70 38.31
N SER A 23 1.47 31.50 38.09
CA SER A 23 2.52 30.98 38.95
C SER A 23 3.76 30.37 38.22
N LEU A 24 3.73 30.25 36.90
CA LEU A 24 4.79 29.58 36.16
C LEU A 24 5.82 30.59 35.55
N SER A 25 7.09 30.31 35.72
CA SER A 25 8.15 31.11 35.11
C SER A 25 8.10 31.04 33.57
N LYS A 26 8.52 32.10 32.86
CA LYS A 26 8.56 32.15 31.38
C LYS A 26 9.27 30.95 30.73
N LYS A 27 10.17 30.28 31.47
CA LYS A 27 10.90 29.10 31.02
C LYS A 27 10.00 27.83 31.05
N ALA A 28 9.18 27.69 32.07
CA ALA A 28 8.19 26.59 32.19
C ALA A 28 7.10 26.73 31.11
N HIS A 29 6.61 27.95 30.87
CA HIS A 29 5.61 28.22 29.85
C HIS A 29 6.10 27.82 28.42
N ARG A 30 7.38 28.08 28.11
CA ARG A 30 7.98 27.68 26.84
C ARG A 30 8.15 26.16 26.73
N GLN A 31 8.47 25.45 27.81
CA GLN A 31 8.55 23.99 27.83
C GLN A 31 7.19 23.33 27.67
N TYR A 32 6.15 23.83 28.35
CA TYR A 32 4.79 23.30 28.21
C TYR A 32 4.20 23.60 26.83
N MET A 33 4.43 24.78 26.25
CA MET A 33 4.05 25.11 24.89
C MET A 33 4.77 24.23 23.86
N SER A 34 6.06 23.94 24.04
CA SER A 34 6.83 23.02 23.18
C SER A 34 6.33 21.59 23.31
N MET A 35 6.05 21.11 24.52
CA MET A 35 5.52 19.77 24.76
C MET A 35 4.07 19.63 24.25
N PHE A 36 3.26 20.69 24.31
CA PHE A 36 1.91 20.71 23.74
C PHE A 36 1.93 20.76 22.21
N PHE A 37 2.88 21.50 21.62
CA PHE A 37 3.10 21.53 20.18
C PHE A 37 3.57 20.16 19.67
N PHE A 38 4.43 19.44 20.40
CA PHE A 38 4.83 18.07 20.09
C PHE A 38 3.68 17.05 20.25
N LEU A 39 2.80 17.21 21.23
CA LEU A 39 1.61 16.38 21.43
C LEU A 39 0.54 16.62 20.35
N VAL A 40 0.40 17.84 19.85
CA VAL A 40 -0.55 18.19 18.77
C VAL A 40 0.00 17.85 17.39
N VAL A 41 1.32 17.95 17.19
CA VAL A 41 1.98 17.55 15.92
C VAL A 41 2.16 16.02 15.84
N GLY A 42 2.19 15.32 16.99
CA GLY A 42 2.30 13.85 17.06
C GLY A 42 0.98 13.09 16.85
N SER A 43 -0.16 13.76 16.79
CA SER A 43 -1.41 13.18 16.27
C SER A 43 -1.43 13.27 14.74
N HIS A 44 -0.40 12.79 14.05
CA HIS A 44 -0.61 12.30 12.69
C HIS A 44 -1.71 11.25 12.82
N LEU A 45 -2.89 11.57 12.29
CA LEU A 45 -3.91 10.58 11.99
C LEU A 45 -3.14 9.38 11.42
N LEU A 46 -3.13 8.26 12.11
CA LEU A 46 -2.67 6.99 11.56
C LEU A 46 -3.57 6.77 10.35
N GLN A 47 -3.11 7.30 9.20
CA GLN A 47 -3.82 7.17 7.95
C GLN A 47 -3.83 5.67 7.68
N ALA A 48 -5.01 5.09 7.48
CA ALA A 48 -5.12 3.70 7.09
C ALA A 48 -4.25 3.51 5.85
N GLN A 49 -3.21 2.69 5.96
CA GLN A 49 -2.25 2.42 4.90
C GLN A 49 -2.20 0.91 4.69
N LEU A 50 -2.08 0.48 3.45
CA LEU A 50 -1.84 -0.92 3.14
C LEU A 50 -0.43 -1.34 3.59
N PRO A 51 -0.26 -2.59 4.05
CA PRO A 51 1.06 -3.18 4.24
C PRO A 51 1.89 -3.11 2.95
N GLN A 52 3.21 -2.95 3.08
CA GLN A 52 4.15 -2.92 1.97
C GLN A 52 5.31 -3.89 2.25
N PRO A 53 5.57 -4.86 1.39
CA PRO A 53 4.74 -5.26 0.23
C PRO A 53 3.41 -5.89 0.66
N ALA A 54 2.37 -5.72 -0.16
CA ALA A 54 1.07 -6.34 0.06
C ALA A 54 1.04 -7.76 -0.54
N LEU A 55 0.59 -8.74 0.25
CA LEU A 55 0.06 -9.99 -0.28
C LEU A 55 -1.46 -9.93 -0.16
N VAL A 56 -2.10 -9.62 -1.27
CA VAL A 56 -3.55 -9.57 -1.38
C VAL A 56 -4.09 -10.95 -1.69
N GLY A 57 -5.04 -11.42 -0.91
CA GLY A 57 -5.76 -12.66 -1.21
C GLY A 57 -7.26 -12.45 -1.26
N TYR A 58 -7.89 -12.87 -2.35
CA TYR A 58 -9.35 -12.95 -2.39
C TYR A 58 -9.83 -14.08 -1.49
N PHE A 59 -10.73 -13.75 -0.59
CA PHE A 59 -11.37 -14.72 0.29
C PHE A 59 -12.75 -15.07 -0.24
N GLN A 60 -12.95 -16.31 -0.71
CA GLN A 60 -14.23 -16.80 -1.15
C GLN A 60 -15.16 -17.03 0.04
N ASN A 61 -16.21 -16.21 0.15
CA ASN A 61 -17.20 -16.29 1.22
C ASN A 61 -18.09 -17.56 1.15
N TRP A 62 -17.96 -18.35 0.09
CA TRP A 62 -18.74 -19.59 -0.15
C TRP A 62 -17.86 -20.83 -0.15
N SER A 63 -18.51 -22.00 -0.11
CA SER A 63 -17.87 -23.30 -0.26
C SER A 63 -18.23 -23.95 -1.59
N SER A 64 -17.27 -24.62 -2.21
CA SER A 64 -17.50 -25.49 -3.36
C SER A 64 -16.74 -26.82 -3.20
N VAL A 65 -17.01 -27.78 -4.06
CA VAL A 65 -16.30 -29.07 -4.06
C VAL A 65 -14.79 -28.89 -4.28
N ASN A 66 -14.42 -27.94 -5.14
CA ASN A 66 -13.01 -27.68 -5.49
C ASN A 66 -12.34 -26.70 -4.53
N THR A 67 -13.10 -25.85 -3.88
CA THR A 67 -12.61 -24.83 -2.94
C THR A 67 -13.47 -24.83 -1.68
N PRO A 68 -13.24 -25.78 -0.76
CA PRO A 68 -13.90 -25.77 0.54
C PRO A 68 -13.73 -24.44 1.25
N TYR A 69 -14.72 -24.06 2.03
CA TYR A 69 -14.66 -22.84 2.83
C TYR A 69 -13.50 -22.89 3.83
N VAL A 70 -12.74 -21.84 3.88
CA VAL A 70 -11.71 -21.60 4.90
C VAL A 70 -12.29 -20.65 5.94
N GLN A 71 -12.13 -20.93 7.23
CA GLN A 71 -12.50 -19.95 8.26
C GLN A 71 -11.64 -18.68 8.11
N LEU A 72 -12.24 -17.51 8.17
CA LEU A 72 -11.49 -16.25 8.03
C LEU A 72 -10.37 -16.14 9.09
N SER A 73 -10.58 -16.70 10.28
CA SER A 73 -9.57 -16.83 11.34
C SER A 73 -8.44 -17.81 11.04
N GLN A 74 -8.58 -18.65 10.02
CA GLN A 74 -7.59 -19.65 9.59
C GLN A 74 -6.86 -19.28 8.30
N VAL A 75 -7.10 -18.07 7.79
CA VAL A 75 -6.34 -17.53 6.65
C VAL A 75 -4.86 -17.54 7.00
N ASP A 76 -4.03 -18.02 6.06
CA ASP A 76 -2.58 -18.10 6.26
C ASP A 76 -2.01 -16.74 6.70
N PRO A 77 -1.17 -16.69 7.74
CA PRO A 77 -0.68 -15.46 8.33
C PRO A 77 0.12 -14.56 7.36
N ARG A 78 0.62 -15.08 6.25
CA ARG A 78 1.35 -14.32 5.23
C ARG A 78 0.45 -13.37 4.45
N TYR A 79 -0.84 -13.70 4.24
CA TYR A 79 -1.80 -12.75 3.68
C TYR A 79 -1.99 -11.57 4.62
N ASN A 80 -1.66 -10.38 4.14
CA ASN A 80 -1.74 -9.15 4.94
C ASN A 80 -2.84 -8.19 4.45
N VAL A 81 -3.40 -8.43 3.25
CA VAL A 81 -4.61 -7.80 2.72
C VAL A 81 -5.58 -8.91 2.28
N ILE A 82 -6.81 -8.85 2.74
CA ILE A 82 -7.85 -9.84 2.44
C ILE A 82 -9.03 -9.13 1.76
N ASP A 83 -9.28 -9.43 0.49
CA ASP A 83 -10.43 -8.95 -0.25
C ASP A 83 -11.55 -9.97 -0.18
N VAL A 84 -12.59 -9.66 0.59
CA VAL A 84 -13.73 -10.55 0.80
C VAL A 84 -14.65 -10.53 -0.42
N ALA A 85 -14.76 -11.63 -1.11
CA ALA A 85 -15.62 -11.82 -2.29
C ALA A 85 -17.00 -12.30 -1.85
N PHE A 86 -18.12 -11.63 -2.17
CA PHE A 86 -18.28 -10.29 -2.74
C PHE A 86 -19.50 -9.59 -2.13
N ALA A 87 -19.52 -8.26 -2.17
CA ALA A 87 -20.77 -7.52 -2.11
C ALA A 87 -21.46 -7.61 -3.48
N LEU A 88 -22.66 -8.13 -3.52
CA LEU A 88 -23.43 -8.44 -4.75
C LEU A 88 -24.71 -7.62 -4.83
N PRO A 89 -25.19 -7.25 -6.04
CA PRO A 89 -26.47 -6.62 -6.21
C PRO A 89 -27.61 -7.62 -5.89
N VAL A 90 -28.64 -7.14 -5.19
CA VAL A 90 -29.87 -7.91 -4.97
C VAL A 90 -30.72 -7.81 -6.23
N ASN A 91 -31.06 -8.95 -6.82
CA ASN A 91 -31.88 -9.03 -8.02
C ASN A 91 -33.23 -8.32 -7.89
N GLY A 92 -33.65 -7.60 -8.94
CA GLY A 92 -34.90 -6.85 -8.97
C GLY A 92 -34.91 -5.58 -8.13
N THR A 93 -33.74 -5.09 -7.72
CA THR A 93 -33.56 -3.82 -7.02
C THR A 93 -32.64 -2.88 -7.83
N ASP A 94 -32.72 -1.58 -7.56
CA ASP A 94 -31.89 -0.56 -8.21
C ASP A 94 -30.44 -0.61 -7.70
N TYR A 95 -29.71 -1.69 -7.93
CA TYR A 95 -28.35 -1.96 -7.40
C TYR A 95 -28.22 -1.76 -5.89
N ARG A 96 -29.23 -2.22 -5.14
CA ARG A 96 -29.04 -2.39 -3.69
C ARG A 96 -28.06 -3.52 -3.43
N MET A 97 -26.87 -3.17 -2.96
CA MET A 97 -25.82 -4.12 -2.65
C MET A 97 -26.07 -4.84 -1.34
N GLN A 98 -25.65 -6.10 -1.27
CA GLN A 98 -25.73 -6.93 -0.08
C GLN A 98 -24.45 -7.76 0.09
N PHE A 99 -24.05 -7.94 1.33
CA PHE A 99 -23.07 -8.93 1.75
C PHE A 99 -23.65 -9.71 2.92
N VAL A 100 -23.60 -11.03 2.84
CA VAL A 100 -24.01 -11.96 3.90
C VAL A 100 -22.96 -13.07 3.96
N PRO A 101 -22.36 -13.33 5.15
CA PRO A 101 -21.52 -14.51 5.33
C PRO A 101 -22.31 -15.78 5.03
N ASP A 102 -21.75 -16.65 4.16
CA ASP A 102 -22.46 -17.85 3.68
C ASP A 102 -22.32 -19.03 4.65
N GLN A 103 -21.15 -19.23 5.24
CA GLN A 103 -20.80 -20.42 6.02
C GLN A 103 -20.78 -20.20 7.54
N VAL A 104 -20.91 -18.97 8.00
CA VAL A 104 -20.87 -18.60 9.42
C VAL A 104 -21.91 -17.51 9.72
N SER A 105 -22.26 -17.33 10.99
CA SER A 105 -23.13 -16.21 11.35
C SER A 105 -22.42 -14.87 11.13
N GLN A 106 -23.20 -13.81 10.91
CA GLN A 106 -22.66 -12.44 10.78
C GLN A 106 -21.77 -12.06 11.99
N GLN A 107 -22.20 -12.40 13.20
CA GLN A 107 -21.45 -12.10 14.41
C GLN A 107 -20.11 -12.83 14.45
N THR A 108 -20.08 -14.11 14.03
CA THR A 108 -18.86 -14.91 13.94
C THR A 108 -17.91 -14.32 12.91
N PHE A 109 -18.42 -13.94 11.72
CA PHE A 109 -17.64 -13.31 10.66
C PHE A 109 -16.99 -12.00 11.14
N ILE A 110 -17.77 -11.12 11.76
CA ILE A 110 -17.27 -9.85 12.33
C ILE A 110 -16.17 -10.10 13.36
N SER A 111 -16.37 -11.07 14.26
CA SER A 111 -15.38 -11.41 15.30
C SER A 111 -14.06 -11.93 14.69
N GLN A 112 -14.14 -12.79 13.68
CA GLN A 112 -12.95 -13.31 12.97
C GLN A 112 -12.22 -12.21 12.21
N MET A 113 -12.96 -11.33 11.53
CA MET A 113 -12.40 -10.18 10.83
C MET A 113 -11.69 -9.21 11.79
N GLN A 114 -12.30 -8.90 12.92
CA GLN A 114 -11.67 -8.08 13.96
C GLN A 114 -10.38 -8.72 14.49
N GLY A 115 -10.33 -10.05 14.58
CA GLY A 115 -9.11 -10.77 14.93
C GLY A 115 -7.97 -10.51 13.93
N LEU A 116 -8.27 -10.53 12.62
CA LEU A 116 -7.30 -10.22 11.58
C LEU A 116 -6.88 -8.74 11.61
N GLN A 117 -7.82 -7.83 11.78
CA GLN A 117 -7.55 -6.39 11.89
C GLN A 117 -6.67 -6.07 13.11
N ASN A 118 -6.94 -6.70 14.26
CA ASN A 118 -6.12 -6.57 15.46
C ASN A 118 -4.70 -7.14 15.29
N ALA A 119 -4.53 -8.11 14.39
CA ALA A 119 -3.22 -8.63 13.98
C ALA A 119 -2.52 -7.74 12.91
N GLY A 120 -3.06 -6.55 12.62
CA GLY A 120 -2.49 -5.58 11.69
C GLY A 120 -2.83 -5.81 10.22
N LYS A 121 -3.65 -6.82 9.89
CA LYS A 121 -4.09 -7.10 8.52
C LYS A 121 -5.18 -6.12 8.09
N LYS A 122 -5.36 -5.95 6.79
CA LYS A 122 -6.45 -5.17 6.19
C LYS A 122 -7.47 -6.10 5.59
N VAL A 123 -8.74 -5.85 5.89
CA VAL A 123 -9.86 -6.64 5.35
C VAL A 123 -10.81 -5.70 4.62
N LEU A 124 -10.89 -5.87 3.30
CA LEU A 124 -11.72 -5.08 2.41
C LEU A 124 -12.90 -5.93 1.93
N ILE A 125 -13.97 -5.26 1.52
CA ILE A 125 -15.08 -5.91 0.81
C ILE A 125 -14.92 -5.66 -0.69
N SER A 126 -14.78 -6.73 -1.47
CA SER A 126 -14.75 -6.63 -2.93
C SER A 126 -16.16 -6.55 -3.52
N ILE A 127 -16.31 -5.75 -4.57
CA ILE A 127 -17.57 -5.37 -5.19
C ILE A 127 -17.57 -5.85 -6.65
N GLY A 128 -18.50 -6.72 -7.01
CA GLY A 128 -18.63 -7.22 -8.39
C GLY A 128 -18.26 -8.68 -8.56
N GLY A 129 -17.16 -8.96 -9.26
CA GLY A 129 -16.75 -10.29 -9.72
C GLY A 129 -17.45 -10.73 -10.99
N ALA A 130 -16.98 -11.85 -11.57
CA ALA A 130 -17.35 -12.34 -12.91
C ALA A 130 -18.84 -12.59 -13.14
N THR A 131 -19.62 -12.88 -12.08
CA THR A 131 -21.03 -13.30 -12.20
C THR A 131 -22.03 -12.22 -11.85
N ALA A 132 -21.59 -11.04 -11.42
CA ALA A 132 -22.45 -9.97 -10.94
C ALA A 132 -22.08 -8.62 -11.55
N PRO A 133 -22.34 -8.38 -12.83
CA PRO A 133 -22.03 -7.12 -13.47
C PRO A 133 -22.81 -5.96 -12.84
N ILE A 134 -22.13 -4.84 -12.65
CA ILE A 134 -22.67 -3.64 -12.03
C ILE A 134 -22.54 -2.46 -13.00
N THR A 135 -23.68 -1.94 -13.47
CA THR A 135 -23.73 -0.82 -14.40
C THR A 135 -24.75 0.21 -13.92
N LEU A 136 -24.28 1.33 -13.37
CA LEU A 136 -25.15 2.37 -12.81
C LEU A 136 -25.76 3.24 -13.91
N SER A 137 -26.88 2.79 -14.47
CA SER A 137 -27.52 3.37 -15.66
C SER A 137 -28.27 4.69 -15.37
N ASN A 138 -28.65 4.92 -14.11
CA ASN A 138 -29.37 6.13 -13.69
C ASN A 138 -28.98 6.55 -12.26
N ASN A 139 -29.52 7.68 -11.80
CA ASN A 139 -29.17 8.22 -10.47
C ASN A 139 -29.81 7.43 -9.32
N VAL A 140 -30.95 6.77 -9.53
CA VAL A 140 -31.60 5.95 -8.50
C VAL A 140 -30.70 4.74 -8.17
N GLU A 141 -30.19 4.07 -9.18
CA GLU A 141 -29.23 2.97 -9.04
C GLU A 141 -27.95 3.42 -8.34
N ARG A 142 -27.40 4.57 -8.75
CA ARG A 142 -26.23 5.16 -8.09
C ARG A 142 -26.48 5.42 -6.61
N ASP A 143 -27.58 6.05 -6.25
CA ASP A 143 -27.87 6.44 -4.87
C ASP A 143 -28.20 5.21 -4.02
N SER A 144 -28.86 4.20 -4.57
CA SER A 144 -29.10 2.90 -3.94
C SER A 144 -27.77 2.15 -3.68
N PHE A 145 -26.87 2.15 -4.67
CA PHE A 145 -25.53 1.58 -4.54
C PHE A 145 -24.75 2.27 -3.40
N ILE A 146 -24.69 3.61 -3.38
CA ILE A 146 -24.00 4.39 -2.33
C ILE A 146 -24.56 4.05 -0.95
N ALA A 147 -25.89 4.11 -0.78
CA ALA A 147 -26.52 3.90 0.51
C ALA A 147 -26.29 2.48 1.04
N SER A 148 -26.38 1.49 0.16
CA SER A 148 -26.22 0.08 0.55
C SER A 148 -24.76 -0.27 0.84
N MET A 149 -23.81 0.21 0.07
CA MET A 149 -22.38 0.01 0.35
C MET A 149 -21.95 0.70 1.65
N THR A 150 -22.40 1.95 1.87
CA THR A 150 -22.17 2.64 3.15
C THR A 150 -22.68 1.79 4.32
N ARG A 151 -23.90 1.23 4.21
CA ARG A 151 -24.46 0.36 5.25
C ARG A 151 -23.64 -0.91 5.47
N ILE A 152 -23.12 -1.55 4.42
CA ILE A 152 -22.25 -2.74 4.54
C ILE A 152 -21.00 -2.37 5.34
N LEU A 153 -20.35 -1.26 5.01
CA LEU A 153 -19.18 -0.76 5.70
C LEU A 153 -19.46 -0.46 7.19
N ASP A 154 -20.60 0.16 7.49
CA ASP A 154 -21.01 0.47 8.86
C ASP A 154 -21.29 -0.78 9.70
N VAL A 155 -21.93 -1.80 9.08
CA VAL A 155 -22.32 -3.04 9.78
C VAL A 155 -21.11 -3.93 10.07
N TYR A 156 -20.23 -4.10 9.10
CA TYR A 156 -19.09 -5.04 9.19
C TYR A 156 -17.81 -4.37 9.66
N ASN A 157 -17.66 -3.06 9.50
CA ASN A 157 -16.43 -2.30 9.79
C ASN A 157 -15.21 -2.79 8.97
N PHE A 158 -15.41 -3.02 7.66
CA PHE A 158 -14.32 -3.27 6.73
C PHE A 158 -13.34 -2.09 6.69
N ASP A 159 -12.06 -2.35 6.43
CA ASP A 159 -11.03 -1.30 6.30
C ASP A 159 -11.11 -0.55 4.96
N GLY A 160 -11.74 -1.15 3.96
CA GLY A 160 -11.78 -0.61 2.60
C GLY A 160 -12.79 -1.31 1.71
N ILE A 161 -12.79 -0.84 0.47
CA ILE A 161 -13.48 -1.46 -0.67
C ILE A 161 -12.49 -1.83 -1.75
N ASP A 162 -12.76 -2.92 -2.44
CA ASP A 162 -12.09 -3.34 -3.66
C ASP A 162 -13.07 -3.30 -4.83
N LEU A 163 -12.63 -2.82 -6.00
CA LEU A 163 -13.46 -2.76 -7.20
C LEU A 163 -13.04 -3.83 -8.18
N ASP A 164 -13.84 -4.87 -8.28
CA ASP A 164 -13.66 -6.02 -9.18
C ASP A 164 -14.77 -6.07 -10.23
N PHE A 165 -14.81 -5.05 -11.11
CA PHE A 165 -15.81 -4.93 -12.16
C PHE A 165 -15.36 -5.68 -13.41
N GLU A 166 -15.96 -6.82 -13.67
CA GLU A 166 -15.65 -7.70 -14.78
C GLU A 166 -16.75 -7.71 -15.85
N GLY A 167 -16.44 -8.27 -17.00
CA GLY A 167 -17.40 -8.52 -18.07
C GLY A 167 -18.11 -7.27 -18.58
N SER A 168 -19.44 -7.20 -18.44
CA SER A 168 -20.26 -6.07 -18.89
C SER A 168 -20.43 -4.95 -17.86
N SER A 169 -19.74 -5.01 -16.72
CA SER A 169 -19.86 -3.99 -15.66
C SER A 169 -19.41 -2.62 -16.12
N ILE A 170 -18.39 -2.56 -16.95
CA ILE A 170 -17.77 -1.31 -17.39
C ILE A 170 -17.41 -1.38 -18.87
N SER A 171 -17.70 -0.30 -19.61
CA SER A 171 -17.46 -0.22 -21.05
C SER A 171 -17.32 1.24 -21.46
N VAL A 172 -16.39 1.55 -22.38
CA VAL A 172 -16.22 2.89 -22.95
C VAL A 172 -16.78 2.92 -24.37
N SER A 173 -17.55 3.98 -24.70
CA SER A 173 -18.09 4.23 -26.03
C SER A 173 -17.42 5.41 -26.73
N GLY A 174 -16.63 6.20 -26.00
CA GLY A 174 -15.95 7.37 -26.52
C GLY A 174 -15.38 8.27 -25.41
N GLY A 175 -15.17 9.52 -25.74
CA GLY A 175 -14.54 10.49 -24.85
C GLY A 175 -13.03 10.24 -24.70
N THR A 176 -12.48 10.67 -23.57
CA THR A 176 -11.06 10.47 -23.23
C THR A 176 -10.92 9.90 -21.82
N ILE A 177 -9.72 9.44 -21.48
CA ILE A 177 -9.39 8.98 -20.13
C ILE A 177 -9.75 10.05 -19.08
N ALA A 178 -9.31 11.29 -19.31
CA ALA A 178 -9.55 12.41 -18.39
C ALA A 178 -10.98 12.97 -18.45
N ASN A 179 -11.70 12.77 -19.55
CA ASN A 179 -13.05 13.30 -19.77
C ASN A 179 -13.95 12.20 -20.35
N PRO A 180 -14.37 11.23 -19.55
CA PRO A 180 -15.28 10.17 -19.98
C PRO A 180 -16.66 10.75 -20.31
N VAL A 181 -17.32 10.17 -21.32
CA VAL A 181 -18.69 10.54 -21.72
C VAL A 181 -19.73 9.52 -21.28
N ASP A 182 -19.27 8.31 -20.92
CA ASP A 182 -20.13 7.20 -20.53
C ASP A 182 -20.73 7.42 -19.13
N GLN A 183 -22.02 7.63 -19.09
CA GLN A 183 -22.74 7.97 -17.88
C GLN A 183 -22.63 6.94 -16.76
N PRO A 184 -22.59 5.62 -17.00
CA PRO A 184 -22.32 4.62 -15.97
C PRO A 184 -20.96 4.81 -15.31
N ILE A 185 -19.90 5.09 -16.07
CA ILE A 185 -18.54 5.35 -15.54
C ILE A 185 -18.56 6.62 -14.67
N ILE A 186 -19.16 7.71 -15.16
CA ILE A 186 -19.25 8.96 -14.41
C ILE A 186 -19.99 8.77 -13.09
N ARG A 187 -21.11 8.02 -13.10
CA ARG A 187 -21.87 7.70 -11.88
C ARG A 187 -21.08 6.80 -10.92
N MET A 188 -20.31 5.84 -11.45
CA MET A 188 -19.47 4.99 -10.63
C MET A 188 -18.35 5.78 -9.94
N ILE A 189 -17.66 6.67 -10.67
CA ILE A 189 -16.66 7.59 -10.09
C ILE A 189 -17.28 8.42 -8.96
N TYR A 190 -18.46 8.98 -9.20
CA TYR A 190 -19.19 9.73 -8.18
C TYR A 190 -19.55 8.86 -6.98
N ALA A 191 -20.08 7.66 -7.22
CA ALA A 191 -20.50 6.75 -6.16
C ALA A 191 -19.34 6.35 -5.25
N VAL A 192 -18.19 5.98 -5.81
CA VAL A 192 -17.00 5.62 -5.04
C VAL A 192 -16.53 6.79 -4.18
N ARG A 193 -16.45 8.00 -4.73
CA ARG A 193 -16.10 9.20 -3.95
C ARG A 193 -17.05 9.45 -2.79
N MET A 194 -18.36 9.34 -3.04
CA MET A 194 -19.38 9.53 -1.99
C MET A 194 -19.28 8.46 -0.89
N ILE A 195 -19.04 7.19 -1.23
CA ILE A 195 -18.83 6.12 -0.26
C ILE A 195 -17.60 6.43 0.62
N MET A 196 -16.49 6.84 0.01
CA MET A 196 -15.26 7.20 0.72
C MET A 196 -15.48 8.41 1.66
N ASP A 197 -16.21 9.44 1.20
CA ASP A 197 -16.52 10.61 2.01
C ASP A 197 -17.47 10.28 3.17
N ASN A 198 -18.51 9.48 2.94
CA ASN A 198 -19.41 9.01 3.98
C ASN A 198 -18.65 8.22 5.05
N TYR A 199 -17.77 7.31 4.64
CA TYR A 199 -16.95 6.53 5.57
C TYR A 199 -16.02 7.44 6.39
N ARG A 200 -15.34 8.40 5.75
CA ARG A 200 -14.48 9.36 6.43
C ARG A 200 -15.25 10.18 7.48
N ILE A 201 -16.49 10.56 7.17
CA ILE A 201 -17.35 11.33 8.09
C ILE A 201 -17.82 10.45 9.27
N SER A 202 -18.26 9.21 8.99
CA SER A 202 -18.84 8.33 10.02
C SER A 202 -17.79 7.66 10.90
N HIS A 203 -16.64 7.29 10.34
CA HIS A 203 -15.59 6.53 11.04
C HIS A 203 -14.37 7.37 11.44
N ASN A 204 -14.27 8.63 10.97
CA ASN A 204 -13.08 9.50 11.13
C ASN A 204 -11.78 8.82 10.68
N LYS A 205 -11.86 8.04 9.61
CA LYS A 205 -10.76 7.28 9.01
C LYS A 205 -10.82 7.39 7.50
N LYS A 206 -9.68 7.22 6.82
CA LYS A 206 -9.64 6.97 5.38
C LYS A 206 -10.18 5.57 5.10
N LEU A 207 -11.10 5.43 4.12
CA LEU A 207 -11.46 4.14 3.53
C LEU A 207 -10.36 3.75 2.54
N LEU A 208 -9.81 2.54 2.66
CA LEU A 208 -8.87 2.00 1.67
C LEU A 208 -9.61 1.69 0.37
N LEU A 209 -8.93 1.92 -0.76
CA LEU A 209 -9.46 1.65 -2.10
C LEU A 209 -8.45 0.84 -2.91
N THR A 210 -8.86 -0.37 -3.29
CA THR A 210 -8.11 -1.20 -4.25
C THR A 210 -8.95 -1.47 -5.50
N LEU A 211 -8.29 -1.77 -6.60
CA LEU A 211 -8.93 -2.08 -7.88
C LEU A 211 -8.28 -3.32 -8.49
N ALA A 212 -9.11 -4.23 -8.99
CA ALA A 212 -8.73 -5.50 -9.62
C ALA A 212 -9.20 -5.62 -11.09
N PRO A 213 -8.90 -4.67 -11.96
CA PRO A 213 -9.32 -4.77 -13.36
C PRO A 213 -8.65 -5.94 -14.07
N GLU A 214 -9.37 -6.56 -15.02
CA GLU A 214 -8.75 -7.44 -16.01
C GLU A 214 -7.73 -6.68 -16.86
N THR A 215 -6.72 -7.38 -17.39
CA THR A 215 -5.70 -6.80 -18.28
C THR A 215 -6.30 -6.07 -19.49
N ALA A 216 -7.40 -6.59 -20.06
CA ALA A 216 -8.12 -5.97 -21.17
C ALA A 216 -8.62 -4.55 -20.82
N PHE A 217 -9.05 -4.35 -19.59
CA PHE A 217 -9.62 -3.08 -19.14
C PHE A 217 -8.60 -1.99 -18.83
N ILE A 218 -7.33 -2.34 -18.71
CA ILE A 218 -6.20 -1.41 -18.52
C ILE A 218 -5.28 -1.45 -19.73
N GLN A 219 -4.38 -2.44 -19.81
CA GLN A 219 -3.35 -2.54 -20.85
C GLN A 219 -3.95 -2.74 -22.25
N GLY A 220 -5.11 -3.38 -22.32
CA GLY A 220 -5.87 -3.51 -23.56
C GLY A 220 -6.23 -2.19 -24.24
N GLY A 221 -6.23 -1.09 -23.50
CA GLY A 221 -6.36 0.27 -24.03
C GLY A 221 -5.28 0.66 -25.05
N GLN A 222 -4.14 -0.02 -25.07
CA GLN A 222 -3.10 0.16 -26.11
C GLN A 222 -3.57 -0.31 -27.50
N SER A 223 -4.38 -1.36 -27.54
CA SER A 223 -4.92 -1.90 -28.81
C SER A 223 -6.07 -1.07 -29.35
N SER A 224 -6.89 -0.54 -28.44
CA SER A 224 -8.11 0.20 -28.74
C SER A 224 -8.52 1.01 -27.52
N TYR A 225 -9.43 1.97 -27.68
CA TYR A 225 -10.13 2.61 -26.58
C TYR A 225 -11.61 2.58 -26.89
N GLY A 226 -12.24 1.44 -26.54
CA GLY A 226 -13.64 1.16 -26.88
C GLY A 226 -14.09 -0.21 -26.38
N GLY A 227 -15.35 -0.34 -26.01
CA GLY A 227 -15.89 -1.54 -25.38
C GLY A 227 -15.18 -1.80 -24.04
N ILE A 228 -14.65 -3.00 -23.86
CA ILE A 228 -13.91 -3.39 -22.65
C ILE A 228 -12.46 -2.86 -22.66
N TRP A 229 -11.91 -2.57 -23.86
CA TRP A 229 -10.52 -2.19 -24.04
C TRP A 229 -10.22 -0.82 -23.43
N GLY A 230 -9.50 -0.81 -22.32
CA GLY A 230 -9.17 0.41 -21.57
C GLY A 230 -10.33 0.97 -20.74
N ALA A 231 -11.40 0.20 -20.51
CA ALA A 231 -12.62 0.71 -19.87
C ALA A 231 -12.45 1.16 -18.42
N TYR A 232 -11.45 0.63 -17.69
CA TYR A 232 -11.13 1.09 -16.35
C TYR A 232 -10.30 2.37 -16.31
N LEU A 233 -9.65 2.75 -17.42
CA LEU A 233 -8.73 3.88 -17.43
C LEU A 233 -9.35 5.20 -16.94
N PRO A 234 -10.60 5.57 -17.33
CA PRO A 234 -11.24 6.77 -16.78
C PRO A 234 -11.51 6.69 -15.26
N LEU A 235 -11.87 5.50 -14.76
CA LEU A 235 -12.12 5.29 -13.33
C LEU A 235 -10.81 5.41 -12.53
N VAL A 236 -9.75 4.74 -13.02
CA VAL A 236 -8.40 4.79 -12.43
C VAL A 236 -7.84 6.21 -12.44
N ASP A 237 -7.99 6.94 -13.54
CA ASP A 237 -7.52 8.33 -13.65
C ASP A 237 -8.25 9.26 -12.69
N ALA A 238 -9.57 9.19 -12.67
CA ALA A 238 -10.40 10.04 -11.81
C ALA A 238 -10.22 9.77 -10.30
N LEU A 239 -9.85 8.53 -9.92
CA LEU A 239 -9.66 8.13 -8.52
C LEU A 239 -8.18 7.99 -8.12
N ARG A 240 -7.25 8.37 -8.98
CA ARG A 240 -5.79 8.18 -8.88
C ARG A 240 -5.22 8.46 -7.49
N ASP A 241 -5.59 9.61 -6.90
CA ASP A 241 -5.07 10.03 -5.60
C ASP A 241 -5.68 9.24 -4.43
N SER A 242 -6.83 8.62 -4.65
CA SER A 242 -7.57 7.84 -3.65
C SER A 242 -7.19 6.37 -3.65
N ILE A 243 -6.71 5.83 -4.78
CA ILE A 243 -6.32 4.42 -4.94
C ILE A 243 -5.09 4.13 -4.10
N ASP A 244 -5.20 3.11 -3.26
CA ASP A 244 -4.12 2.58 -2.44
C ASP A 244 -3.34 1.48 -3.15
N LEU A 245 -4.02 0.63 -3.95
CA LEU A 245 -3.38 -0.43 -4.74
C LEU A 245 -4.19 -0.74 -6.00
N LEU A 246 -3.51 -0.88 -7.13
CA LEU A 246 -4.02 -1.37 -8.39
C LEU A 246 -3.39 -2.75 -8.66
N HIS A 247 -4.18 -3.82 -8.52
CA HIS A 247 -3.73 -5.19 -8.71
C HIS A 247 -4.41 -5.84 -9.92
N VAL A 248 -3.88 -5.51 -11.10
CA VAL A 248 -4.43 -5.97 -12.38
C VAL A 248 -4.41 -7.51 -12.44
N GLN A 249 -5.52 -8.09 -12.84
CA GLN A 249 -5.65 -9.52 -13.10
C GLN A 249 -4.92 -9.89 -14.39
N LEU A 250 -3.76 -10.55 -14.28
CA LEU A 250 -2.96 -10.99 -15.42
C LEU A 250 -3.39 -12.39 -15.93
N TYR A 251 -4.67 -12.67 -15.85
CA TYR A 251 -5.30 -13.93 -16.25
C TYR A 251 -6.66 -13.68 -16.92
N ASN A 252 -7.22 -14.66 -17.60
CA ASN A 252 -8.51 -14.63 -18.32
C ASN A 252 -8.66 -13.56 -19.43
N SER A 253 -7.64 -12.79 -19.76
CA SER A 253 -7.69 -11.68 -20.71
C SER A 253 -6.98 -11.94 -22.04
N GLY A 254 -6.28 -13.07 -22.20
CA GLY A 254 -5.49 -13.39 -23.40
C GLY A 254 -4.19 -12.59 -23.51
N SER A 255 -3.62 -12.60 -24.73
CA SER A 255 -2.34 -11.91 -25.02
C SER A 255 -2.56 -10.41 -25.23
N MET A 256 -1.60 -9.57 -24.81
CA MET A 256 -1.66 -8.11 -24.89
C MET A 256 -0.37 -7.50 -25.42
N TYR A 257 -0.47 -6.28 -25.93
CA TYR A 257 0.71 -5.48 -26.28
C TYR A 257 1.46 -5.02 -25.02
N GLY A 258 2.78 -5.21 -25.02
CA GLY A 258 3.66 -4.41 -24.16
C GLY A 258 3.83 -3.00 -24.72
N ILE A 259 4.32 -2.06 -23.90
CA ILE A 259 4.54 -0.67 -24.33
C ILE A 259 5.64 -0.52 -25.38
N ASN A 260 6.41 -1.56 -25.65
CA ASN A 260 7.34 -1.68 -26.76
C ASN A 260 6.67 -2.08 -28.11
N GLY A 261 5.36 -2.24 -28.14
CA GLY A 261 4.58 -2.60 -29.34
C GLY A 261 4.60 -4.08 -29.72
N VAL A 262 5.19 -4.95 -28.89
CA VAL A 262 5.23 -6.40 -29.10
C VAL A 262 4.11 -7.07 -28.31
N VAL A 263 3.47 -8.09 -28.87
CA VAL A 263 2.45 -8.89 -28.19
C VAL A 263 3.12 -9.95 -27.33
N TYR A 264 2.71 -10.02 -26.05
CA TYR A 264 3.17 -11.02 -25.10
C TYR A 264 2.04 -11.96 -24.72
N ASN A 265 2.38 -13.24 -24.54
CA ASN A 265 1.42 -14.29 -24.25
C ASN A 265 1.17 -14.41 -22.75
N GLN A 266 -0.10 -14.41 -22.37
CA GLN A 266 -0.54 -14.66 -21.01
C GLN A 266 0.02 -16.00 -20.49
N GLY A 267 0.37 -16.04 -19.19
CA GLY A 267 0.97 -17.23 -18.56
C GLY A 267 2.48 -17.33 -18.73
N THR A 268 3.15 -16.28 -19.15
CA THR A 268 4.61 -16.22 -19.30
C THR A 268 5.25 -15.16 -18.43
N ALA A 269 6.54 -15.30 -18.14
CA ALA A 269 7.30 -14.28 -17.42
C ALA A 269 7.31 -12.94 -18.16
N ASP A 270 7.46 -12.96 -19.48
CA ASP A 270 7.42 -11.77 -20.34
C ASP A 270 6.09 -11.01 -20.18
N PHE A 271 4.97 -11.73 -20.10
CA PHE A 271 3.66 -11.11 -19.91
C PHE A 271 3.56 -10.41 -18.54
N ILE A 272 4.01 -11.08 -17.47
CA ILE A 272 4.02 -10.49 -16.14
C ILE A 272 4.84 -9.20 -16.12
N VAL A 273 6.05 -9.23 -16.68
CA VAL A 273 6.95 -8.07 -16.71
C VAL A 273 6.38 -6.96 -17.58
N ALA A 274 5.94 -7.28 -18.81
CA ALA A 274 5.44 -6.29 -19.77
C ALA A 274 4.17 -5.59 -19.29
N MET A 275 3.23 -6.34 -18.68
CA MET A 275 1.99 -5.77 -18.19
C MET A 275 2.20 -4.92 -16.94
N THR A 276 3.12 -5.29 -16.07
CA THR A 276 3.51 -4.50 -14.90
C THR A 276 4.23 -3.23 -15.30
N ASP A 277 5.19 -3.32 -16.21
CA ASP A 277 5.91 -2.16 -16.77
C ASP A 277 4.94 -1.17 -17.40
N ALA A 278 3.97 -1.65 -18.18
CA ALA A 278 2.95 -0.81 -18.82
C ALA A 278 2.13 0.00 -17.78
N VAL A 279 1.69 -0.62 -16.70
CA VAL A 279 0.91 0.07 -15.66
C VAL A 279 1.73 1.11 -14.92
N ILE A 280 3.03 0.87 -14.74
CA ILE A 280 3.92 1.80 -14.04
C ILE A 280 4.36 2.94 -14.95
N GLN A 281 4.78 2.66 -16.18
CA GLN A 281 5.28 3.68 -17.12
C GLN A 281 4.17 4.50 -17.78
N GLY A 282 2.99 3.91 -17.92
CA GLY A 282 1.93 4.48 -18.73
C GLY A 282 2.09 4.16 -20.22
N PHE A 283 1.07 4.48 -20.99
CA PHE A 283 1.01 4.18 -22.43
C PHE A 283 -0.03 5.05 -23.15
N ASN A 284 0.12 5.13 -24.48
CA ASN A 284 -0.84 5.82 -25.33
C ASN A 284 -2.04 4.91 -25.65
N THR A 285 -3.22 5.56 -25.73
CA THR A 285 -4.46 4.96 -26.21
C THR A 285 -5.17 5.94 -27.15
N ASN A 286 -6.20 5.49 -27.87
CA ASN A 286 -7.07 6.40 -28.63
C ASN A 286 -7.87 7.37 -27.73
N GLY A 287 -7.97 7.11 -26.42
CA GLY A 287 -8.58 7.98 -25.41
C GLY A 287 -7.61 8.93 -24.72
N GLY A 288 -6.34 8.98 -25.18
CA GLY A 288 -5.28 9.79 -24.61
C GLY A 288 -4.20 8.97 -23.89
N PHE A 289 -3.26 9.66 -23.28
CA PHE A 289 -2.17 9.03 -22.55
C PHE A 289 -2.59 8.62 -21.13
N PHE A 290 -2.40 7.36 -20.79
CA PHE A 290 -2.50 6.87 -19.41
C PHE A 290 -1.18 7.13 -18.70
N ALA A 291 -1.19 7.96 -17.67
CA ALA A 291 0.03 8.46 -17.02
C ALA A 291 0.77 7.43 -16.12
N GLY A 292 0.36 6.18 -16.12
CA GLY A 292 0.95 5.14 -15.27
C GLY A 292 0.63 5.32 -13.78
N PHE A 293 1.19 4.45 -12.95
CA PHE A 293 1.02 4.49 -11.49
C PHE A 293 2.37 4.35 -10.78
N PRO A 294 2.53 4.96 -9.60
CA PRO A 294 3.69 4.73 -8.76
C PRO A 294 3.85 3.23 -8.46
N GLN A 295 5.09 2.71 -8.54
CA GLN A 295 5.35 1.28 -8.36
C GLN A 295 4.82 0.71 -7.04
N GLU A 296 4.86 1.49 -5.97
CA GLU A 296 4.36 1.12 -4.65
C GLU A 296 2.82 0.97 -4.58
N LYS A 297 2.12 1.43 -5.60
CA LYS A 297 0.67 1.27 -5.76
C LYS A 297 0.27 0.24 -6.82
N VAL A 298 1.21 -0.56 -7.31
CA VAL A 298 0.96 -1.59 -8.33
C VAL A 298 1.32 -2.96 -7.78
N ALA A 299 0.39 -3.92 -7.89
CA ALA A 299 0.63 -5.32 -7.55
C ALA A 299 0.30 -6.25 -8.73
N VAL A 300 0.98 -7.40 -8.77
CA VAL A 300 0.82 -8.42 -9.81
C VAL A 300 -0.28 -9.40 -9.40
N GLY A 301 -1.39 -9.43 -10.14
CA GLY A 301 -2.52 -10.33 -9.88
C GLY A 301 -2.45 -11.62 -10.71
N LEU A 302 -2.42 -12.78 -10.03
CA LEU A 302 -2.31 -14.10 -10.66
C LEU A 302 -3.23 -15.12 -9.98
N PRO A 303 -3.68 -16.18 -10.69
CA PRO A 303 -4.41 -17.27 -10.07
C PRO A 303 -3.47 -18.09 -9.17
N ALA A 304 -3.99 -18.57 -8.04
CA ALA A 304 -3.23 -19.37 -7.09
C ALA A 304 -2.71 -20.70 -7.69
N CYS A 305 -3.47 -21.28 -8.61
CA CYS A 305 -3.10 -22.47 -9.36
C CYS A 305 -3.84 -22.56 -10.70
N SER A 306 -3.52 -23.57 -11.51
CA SER A 306 -4.11 -23.76 -12.86
C SER A 306 -5.63 -24.00 -12.84
N GLN A 307 -6.20 -24.44 -11.73
CA GLN A 307 -7.64 -24.68 -11.57
C GLN A 307 -8.40 -23.42 -11.12
N ALA A 308 -7.68 -22.38 -10.65
CA ALA A 308 -8.27 -21.18 -10.09
C ALA A 308 -8.80 -20.21 -11.16
N ALA A 309 -8.34 -20.32 -12.40
CA ALA A 309 -8.76 -19.48 -13.52
C ALA A 309 -8.83 -20.27 -14.83
N GLY A 310 -9.56 -19.75 -15.81
CA GLY A 310 -9.68 -20.38 -17.12
C GLY A 310 -8.39 -20.32 -17.97
N SER A 311 -7.55 -19.33 -17.72
CA SER A 311 -6.25 -19.15 -18.40
C SER A 311 -5.33 -18.22 -17.60
N GLY A 312 -4.04 -18.16 -17.97
CA GLY A 312 -3.09 -17.22 -17.39
C GLY A 312 -2.36 -17.73 -16.14
N TYR A 313 -2.59 -18.96 -15.73
CA TYR A 313 -1.77 -19.56 -14.67
C TYR A 313 -0.30 -19.59 -15.10
N THR A 314 0.56 -19.21 -14.17
CA THR A 314 2.01 -19.24 -14.31
C THR A 314 2.60 -19.97 -13.10
N ASP A 315 3.51 -20.91 -13.34
CA ASP A 315 4.12 -21.68 -12.25
C ASP A 315 4.96 -20.80 -11.32
N THR A 316 5.18 -21.26 -10.09
CA THR A 316 5.85 -20.50 -9.02
C THR A 316 7.28 -20.09 -9.39
N ALA A 317 8.03 -20.92 -10.12
CA ALA A 317 9.40 -20.59 -10.53
C ALA A 317 9.43 -19.47 -11.57
N THR A 318 8.53 -19.53 -12.56
CA THR A 318 8.37 -18.49 -13.59
C THR A 318 7.89 -17.18 -12.97
N VAL A 319 6.92 -17.24 -12.05
CA VAL A 319 6.47 -16.04 -11.29
C VAL A 319 7.64 -15.45 -10.48
N ALA A 320 8.40 -16.28 -9.76
CA ALA A 320 9.54 -15.80 -9.00
C ALA A 320 10.62 -15.16 -9.87
N ALA A 321 10.88 -15.71 -11.06
CA ALA A 321 11.84 -15.14 -12.01
C ALA A 321 11.37 -13.77 -12.52
N ALA A 322 10.10 -13.64 -12.91
CA ALA A 322 9.51 -12.37 -13.35
C ALA A 322 9.54 -11.31 -12.24
N MET A 323 9.11 -11.67 -11.04
CA MET A 323 9.07 -10.75 -9.90
C MET A 323 10.46 -10.30 -9.48
N ARG A 324 11.45 -11.21 -9.42
CA ARG A 324 12.83 -10.84 -9.09
C ARG A 324 13.43 -9.89 -10.12
N TYR A 325 13.14 -10.09 -11.41
CA TYR A 325 13.57 -9.15 -12.45
C TYR A 325 12.91 -7.77 -12.27
N LEU A 326 11.60 -7.72 -12.05
CA LEU A 326 10.88 -6.48 -11.73
C LEU A 326 11.47 -5.76 -10.51
N LEU A 327 11.82 -6.50 -9.46
CA LEU A 327 12.40 -5.97 -8.22
C LEU A 327 13.91 -5.64 -8.34
N GLY A 328 14.56 -5.96 -9.46
CA GLY A 328 16.00 -5.73 -9.67
C GLY A 328 16.91 -6.75 -8.97
N GLN A 329 16.40 -7.94 -8.64
CA GLN A 329 17.07 -8.99 -7.88
C GLN A 329 17.43 -10.22 -8.71
N GLY A 330 17.13 -10.22 -9.99
CA GLY A 330 17.36 -11.35 -10.86
C GLY A 330 17.58 -10.95 -12.31
N PRO A 331 18.10 -11.88 -13.12
CA PRO A 331 18.28 -11.65 -14.55
C PRO A 331 16.92 -11.54 -15.26
N GLN A 332 16.94 -10.96 -16.45
CA GLN A 332 15.81 -10.93 -17.36
C GLN A 332 15.31 -12.37 -17.64
N PRO A 333 14.02 -12.69 -17.37
CA PRO A 333 13.54 -14.06 -17.44
C PRO A 333 13.09 -14.51 -18.83
N GLY A 334 12.99 -13.59 -19.77
CA GLY A 334 12.50 -13.81 -21.14
C GLY A 334 13.06 -12.79 -22.11
N SER A 335 12.23 -12.36 -23.06
CA SER A 335 12.60 -11.41 -24.12
C SER A 335 12.24 -9.96 -23.80
N TYR A 336 11.32 -9.70 -22.86
CA TYR A 336 10.90 -8.35 -22.50
C TYR A 336 11.95 -7.66 -21.64
N THR A 337 12.39 -6.49 -22.07
CA THR A 337 13.26 -5.62 -21.29
C THR A 337 12.42 -4.46 -20.73
N ILE A 338 12.55 -4.15 -19.44
CA ILE A 338 11.89 -3.00 -18.80
C ILE A 338 12.28 -1.73 -19.56
N THR A 339 11.30 -0.99 -20.04
CA THR A 339 11.49 0.02 -21.10
C THR A 339 12.29 1.23 -20.66
N ASN A 340 12.22 1.64 -19.41
CA ASN A 340 13.04 2.74 -18.86
C ASN A 340 14.42 2.28 -18.35
N GLY A 341 14.72 0.98 -18.43
CA GLY A 341 15.97 0.38 -17.98
C GLY A 341 16.14 0.29 -16.45
N ASN A 342 15.11 0.65 -15.66
CA ASN A 342 15.17 0.64 -14.20
C ASN A 342 14.19 -0.40 -13.63
N ALA A 343 14.65 -1.15 -12.66
CA ALA A 343 13.80 -2.04 -11.87
C ALA A 343 12.83 -1.26 -10.96
N TYR A 344 11.88 -1.99 -10.37
CA TYR A 344 10.84 -1.48 -9.47
C TYR A 344 10.99 -2.06 -8.06
N PRO A 345 12.03 -1.68 -7.29
CA PRO A 345 12.34 -2.30 -6.01
C PRO A 345 11.25 -2.10 -4.94
N ASN A 346 10.40 -1.10 -5.11
CA ASN A 346 9.28 -0.81 -4.22
C ASN A 346 7.93 -1.24 -4.81
N LEU A 347 7.90 -2.25 -5.71
CA LEU A 347 6.65 -2.77 -6.27
C LEU A 347 5.67 -3.16 -5.16
N GLY A 348 4.43 -2.69 -5.26
CA GLY A 348 3.42 -2.72 -4.21
C GLY A 348 3.06 -4.10 -3.67
N GLY A 349 3.24 -5.16 -4.47
CA GLY A 349 3.03 -6.52 -3.98
C GLY A 349 2.53 -7.52 -5.02
N MET A 350 1.82 -8.52 -4.53
CA MET A 350 1.18 -9.55 -5.33
C MET A 350 -0.27 -9.76 -4.87
N MET A 351 -1.13 -10.18 -5.79
CA MET A 351 -2.52 -10.56 -5.51
C MET A 351 -2.82 -11.94 -6.05
N THR A 352 -3.68 -12.70 -5.39
CA THR A 352 -4.16 -13.97 -5.92
C THR A 352 -5.67 -14.18 -5.83
N TRP A 353 -6.21 -14.78 -6.87
CA TRP A 353 -7.47 -15.47 -6.87
C TRP A 353 -7.17 -16.97 -6.65
N SER A 354 -7.38 -17.59 -5.49
CA SER A 354 -7.83 -17.00 -4.23
C SER A 354 -7.14 -17.71 -3.05
N ILE A 355 -7.32 -17.22 -1.84
CA ILE A 355 -6.88 -17.87 -0.58
C ILE A 355 -7.44 -19.30 -0.51
N ASN A 356 -8.72 -19.49 -0.87
CA ASN A 356 -9.36 -20.78 -0.83
C ASN A 356 -8.73 -21.78 -1.81
N TRP A 357 -8.34 -21.33 -3.01
CA TRP A 357 -7.55 -22.13 -3.94
C TRP A 357 -6.15 -22.41 -3.42
N ASP A 358 -5.44 -21.38 -2.94
CA ASP A 358 -4.07 -21.53 -2.42
C ASP A 358 -3.98 -22.47 -1.20
N SER A 359 -5.09 -22.60 -0.45
CA SER A 359 -5.17 -23.54 0.66
C SER A 359 -5.21 -25.01 0.25
N GLN A 360 -5.47 -25.31 -1.05
CA GLN A 360 -5.68 -26.68 -1.52
C GLN A 360 -4.36 -27.37 -1.87
N SER A 361 -4.20 -28.60 -1.42
CA SER A 361 -3.03 -29.43 -1.76
C SER A 361 -2.92 -29.73 -3.27
N ALA A 362 -4.06 -29.78 -3.97
CA ALA A 362 -4.11 -29.94 -5.43
C ALA A 362 -3.53 -28.75 -6.21
N CYS A 363 -3.32 -27.61 -5.55
CA CYS A 363 -2.74 -26.41 -6.12
C CYS A 363 -1.21 -26.26 -5.90
N GLY A 364 -0.50 -27.37 -5.82
CA GLY A 364 0.98 -27.35 -5.70
C GLY A 364 1.50 -27.38 -4.27
N GLY A 365 0.61 -27.59 -3.30
CA GLY A 365 0.89 -27.59 -1.86
C GLY A 365 0.09 -26.50 -1.15
N SER A 366 -0.22 -26.74 0.11
CA SER A 366 -0.99 -25.80 0.92
C SER A 366 -0.26 -24.45 1.00
N TYR A 367 -0.92 -23.40 0.49
CA TYR A 367 -0.42 -22.03 0.45
C TYR A 367 0.89 -21.84 -0.32
N SER A 368 1.00 -22.47 -1.50
CA SER A 368 2.18 -22.37 -2.37
C SER A 368 2.37 -20.96 -2.93
N TYR A 369 1.28 -20.23 -3.22
CA TYR A 369 1.34 -18.85 -3.68
C TYR A 369 1.87 -17.91 -2.59
N ALA A 370 1.34 -18.03 -1.38
CA ALA A 370 1.84 -17.25 -0.24
C ALA A 370 3.30 -17.59 0.11
N GLY A 371 3.70 -18.87 -0.03
CA GLY A 371 5.08 -19.30 0.12
C GLY A 371 6.01 -18.69 -0.93
N ASN A 372 5.57 -18.61 -2.18
CA ASN A 372 6.33 -17.98 -3.25
C ASN A 372 6.50 -16.46 -3.03
N PHE A 373 5.46 -15.77 -2.61
CA PHE A 373 5.55 -14.36 -2.21
C PHE A 373 6.59 -14.16 -1.11
N GLU A 374 6.52 -14.96 -0.07
CA GLU A 374 7.47 -14.90 1.04
C GLU A 374 8.91 -15.09 0.55
N GLN A 375 9.18 -16.08 -0.31
CA GLN A 375 10.51 -16.29 -0.88
C GLN A 375 10.99 -15.16 -1.78
N ILE A 376 10.09 -14.49 -2.50
CA ILE A 376 10.42 -13.36 -3.37
C ILE A 376 10.78 -12.15 -2.51
N TYR A 377 9.94 -11.80 -1.55
CA TYR A 377 10.08 -10.56 -0.78
C TYR A 377 10.94 -10.71 0.50
N ASN A 378 11.09 -11.90 1.10
CA ASN A 378 12.05 -12.11 2.20
C ASN A 378 13.51 -12.14 1.69
N ASN A 379 13.73 -12.52 0.44
CA ASN A 379 15.02 -12.26 -0.20
C ASN A 379 15.27 -10.76 -0.42
N LEU A 380 14.25 -9.88 -0.35
CA LEU A 380 14.46 -8.43 -0.22
C LEU A 380 15.06 -8.05 1.14
N SER A 381 14.64 -8.68 2.23
CA SER A 381 15.24 -8.45 3.56
C SER A 381 16.62 -9.12 3.72
N THR A 382 16.97 -10.07 2.81
CA THR A 382 18.30 -10.70 2.74
C THR A 382 19.12 -10.22 1.54
N ALA A 383 18.50 -9.58 0.52
CA ALA A 383 19.14 -8.95 -0.63
C ALA A 383 19.18 -7.41 -0.58
N VAL A 384 18.66 -6.75 0.43
CA VAL A 384 19.57 -5.91 1.19
C VAL A 384 20.60 -6.93 1.73
N GLU A 385 21.54 -7.42 0.91
CA GLU A 385 22.89 -7.44 1.39
C GLU A 385 22.98 -6.14 2.17
N GLU A 386 23.02 -6.21 3.50
CA GLU A 386 24.08 -5.53 4.16
C GLU A 386 25.27 -5.82 3.23
N SER A 387 25.54 -4.94 2.31
CA SER A 387 26.91 -4.59 1.92
C SER A 387 27.59 -4.63 3.24
N PRO A 388 28.44 -5.67 3.55
CA PRO A 388 28.85 -5.96 4.91
C PRO A 388 29.10 -4.58 5.44
N VAL A 389 28.24 -4.13 6.38
CA VAL A 389 28.33 -2.75 6.87
C VAL A 389 29.72 -2.78 7.35
N ALA A 390 30.62 -2.17 6.56
CA ALA A 390 32.05 -2.39 6.69
C ALA A 390 32.23 -2.13 8.14
N GLU A 391 32.48 -3.20 8.91
CA GLU A 391 32.33 -3.24 10.36
C GLU A 391 32.98 -1.97 10.82
N ILE A 392 32.15 -0.99 11.25
CA ILE A 392 32.67 0.34 11.50
C ILE A 392 33.62 0.14 12.66
N LYS A 393 34.90 0.14 12.34
CA LYS A 393 35.97 -0.11 13.31
C LYS A 393 36.29 1.15 14.11
N GLU A 394 35.78 2.30 13.65
CA GLU A 394 36.03 3.60 14.25
C GLU A 394 34.75 4.46 14.19
N PRO A 395 34.50 5.36 15.18
CA PRO A 395 33.38 6.28 15.13
C PRO A 395 33.40 7.13 13.86
N LEU A 396 32.22 7.28 13.21
CA LEU A 396 32.04 8.03 11.97
C LEU A 396 31.17 9.25 12.21
N LEU A 397 31.65 10.45 11.78
CA LEU A 397 30.87 11.67 11.77
C LEU A 397 30.47 12.07 10.35
N TYR A 398 29.18 12.34 10.14
CA TYR A 398 28.67 12.82 8.86
C TYR A 398 27.41 13.69 9.00
N PRO A 399 27.20 14.67 8.08
CA PRO A 399 28.13 15.10 7.05
C PRO A 399 29.34 15.82 7.65
N ASN A 400 30.50 15.74 6.99
CA ASN A 400 31.68 16.48 7.30
C ASN A 400 32.30 16.96 5.97
N PRO A 401 32.21 18.25 5.61
CA PRO A 401 31.76 19.41 6.42
C PRO A 401 30.26 19.40 6.80
N SER A 402 29.94 20.12 7.89
CA SER A 402 28.61 20.25 8.45
C SER A 402 28.17 21.68 8.63
N ARG A 403 26.87 21.95 8.54
CA ARG A 403 26.28 23.27 8.86
C ARG A 403 25.78 23.38 10.30
N GLY A 404 26.51 22.75 11.23
CA GLY A 404 26.23 22.81 12.66
C GLY A 404 25.40 21.64 13.22
N THR A 405 24.87 20.74 12.39
CA THR A 405 24.26 19.50 12.84
C THR A 405 24.87 18.33 12.09
N PHE A 406 25.26 17.29 12.79
CA PHE A 406 25.90 16.10 12.25
C PHE A 406 25.52 14.86 13.05
N THR A 407 25.66 13.70 12.43
CA THR A 407 25.39 12.41 13.05
C THR A 407 26.71 11.74 13.42
N LEU A 408 26.79 11.25 14.63
CA LEU A 408 27.84 10.36 15.11
C LEU A 408 27.33 8.93 15.06
N ARG A 409 28.00 8.05 14.32
CA ARG A 409 27.75 6.61 14.29
C ARG A 409 28.88 5.87 14.99
N LEU A 410 28.52 5.02 15.95
CA LEU A 410 29.47 4.29 16.80
C LEU A 410 29.67 2.85 16.30
N PRO A 411 30.89 2.29 16.43
CA PRO A 411 31.12 0.86 16.27
C PRO A 411 30.26 0.01 17.20
N HIS A 412 29.83 -1.15 16.74
CA HIS A 412 28.93 -2.03 17.50
C HIS A 412 29.52 -2.56 18.83
N PHE A 413 30.84 -2.55 18.98
CA PHE A 413 31.52 -2.97 20.21
C PHE A 413 31.58 -1.89 21.31
N MET A 414 31.17 -0.63 21.00
CA MET A 414 31.15 0.46 22.00
C MET A 414 29.84 0.43 22.78
N THR A 415 29.68 -0.52 23.70
CA THR A 415 28.42 -0.74 24.45
C THR A 415 28.38 -0.06 25.83
N GLY A 416 29.30 0.84 26.13
CA GLY A 416 29.40 1.55 27.40
C GLY A 416 28.94 3.00 27.35
N SER A 417 29.07 3.72 28.47
CA SER A 417 28.88 5.18 28.48
C SER A 417 30.18 5.85 28.01
N ALA A 418 30.18 6.34 26.78
CA ALA A 418 31.25 7.15 26.20
C ALA A 418 30.87 8.64 26.17
N TYR A 419 31.82 9.50 25.93
CA TYR A 419 31.60 10.95 25.75
C TYR A 419 32.13 11.39 24.39
N PHE A 420 31.25 12.05 23.62
CA PHE A 420 31.71 12.83 22.48
C PHE A 420 32.19 14.18 22.94
N ARG A 421 33.38 14.60 22.50
CA ARG A 421 33.99 15.91 22.79
C ARG A 421 34.39 16.58 21.49
N LEU A 422 34.10 17.87 21.36
CA LEU A 422 34.55 18.71 20.26
C LEU A 422 35.44 19.83 20.81
N LEU A 423 36.64 19.92 20.30
CA LEU A 423 37.66 20.90 20.74
C LEU A 423 38.05 21.82 19.58
N ASP A 424 38.39 23.06 19.88
CA ASP A 424 39.06 23.92 18.91
C ASP A 424 40.53 23.50 18.68
N THR A 425 41.20 24.15 17.73
CA THR A 425 42.59 23.85 17.38
C THR A 425 43.59 24.21 18.46
N SER A 426 43.16 24.92 19.51
CA SER A 426 43.99 25.22 20.70
C SER A 426 43.80 24.16 21.81
N GLY A 427 42.93 23.21 21.63
CA GLY A 427 42.61 22.17 22.61
C GLY A 427 41.53 22.56 23.63
N ARG A 428 40.85 23.69 23.43
CA ARG A 428 39.77 24.12 24.31
C ARG A 428 38.49 23.34 23.98
N LEU A 429 37.84 22.73 24.99
CA LEU A 429 36.57 22.02 24.88
C LEU A 429 35.44 23.02 24.55
N LEU A 430 34.71 22.73 23.48
CA LEU A 430 33.58 23.53 22.99
C LEU A 430 32.24 22.84 23.22
N LEU A 431 32.19 21.49 23.07
CA LEU A 431 30.99 20.68 23.22
C LEU A 431 31.37 19.33 23.86
N GLU A 432 30.59 18.91 24.83
CA GLU A 432 30.63 17.56 25.37
C GLU A 432 29.22 16.98 25.40
N SER A 433 29.06 15.72 24.93
CA SER A 433 27.78 15.00 24.90
C SER A 433 28.00 13.59 25.36
N ARG A 434 27.16 13.10 26.30
CA ARG A 434 27.20 11.74 26.78
C ARG A 434 26.48 10.80 25.78
N LEU A 435 27.15 9.74 25.41
CA LEU A 435 26.64 8.71 24.52
C LEU A 435 25.97 7.60 25.34
N LEU A 436 24.68 7.36 25.13
CA LEU A 436 23.89 6.38 25.87
C LEU A 436 23.58 5.17 24.97
N GLY A 437 24.60 4.37 24.63
CA GLY A 437 24.41 3.05 24.01
C GLY A 437 23.68 2.99 22.64
N ASN A 438 23.44 4.13 22.00
CA ASN A 438 22.79 4.19 20.68
C ASN A 438 23.86 4.08 19.58
N ALA A 439 23.60 3.24 18.58
CA ALA A 439 24.49 3.07 17.44
C ALA A 439 24.65 4.36 16.60
N GLU A 440 23.68 5.27 16.64
CA GLU A 440 23.70 6.58 15.98
C GLU A 440 23.12 7.66 16.89
N MET A 441 23.72 8.84 16.87
CA MET A 441 23.25 10.01 17.62
C MET A 441 23.45 11.30 16.81
N GLN A 442 22.41 12.12 16.75
CA GLN A 442 22.49 13.45 16.16
C GLN A 442 23.05 14.46 17.18
N ILE A 443 24.06 15.21 16.78
CA ILE A 443 24.73 16.23 17.59
C ILE A 443 24.55 17.58 16.93
N THR A 444 24.15 18.57 17.72
CA THR A 444 24.01 19.95 17.25
C THR A 444 25.08 20.83 17.93
N ALA A 445 25.89 21.47 17.11
CA ALA A 445 26.96 22.39 17.55
C ALA A 445 26.44 23.85 17.51
N GLU A 446 25.39 24.17 18.26
CA GLU A 446 24.83 25.52 18.30
C GLU A 446 25.84 26.52 18.87
N GLY A 447 26.00 27.64 18.16
CA GLY A 447 26.88 28.74 18.60
C GLY A 447 28.37 28.53 18.34
N ILE A 448 28.74 27.41 17.71
CA ILE A 448 30.13 27.17 17.28
C ILE A 448 30.33 27.85 15.91
N ARG A 449 31.38 28.67 15.80
CA ARG A 449 31.67 29.42 14.58
C ARG A 449 32.17 28.51 13.46
N PRO A 450 32.01 28.90 12.18
CA PRO A 450 32.62 28.16 11.07
C PRO A 450 34.15 28.00 11.30
N GLY A 451 34.63 26.78 11.04
CA GLY A 451 36.03 26.46 11.28
C GLY A 451 36.36 24.99 11.31
N THR A 452 37.62 24.69 11.62
CA THR A 452 38.09 23.30 11.78
C THR A 452 38.24 22.97 13.26
N TYR A 453 37.76 21.78 13.64
CA TYR A 453 37.69 21.29 15.00
C TYR A 453 38.22 19.86 15.08
N VAL A 454 38.60 19.42 16.27
CA VAL A 454 39.01 18.05 16.56
C VAL A 454 37.95 17.43 17.47
N TRP A 455 37.48 16.26 17.10
CA TRP A 455 36.54 15.49 17.93
C TRP A 455 37.21 14.27 18.56
N TYR A 456 36.72 13.86 19.70
CA TYR A 456 37.13 12.68 20.43
C TYR A 456 35.92 11.86 20.86
N VAL A 457 36.02 10.50 20.79
CA VAL A 457 35.15 9.55 21.43
C VAL A 457 36.03 8.44 21.98
N ASP A 458 36.19 8.40 23.31
CA ASP A 458 37.16 7.56 24.01
C ASP A 458 38.59 7.70 23.41
N GLU A 459 39.15 6.63 22.84
CA GLU A 459 40.47 6.61 22.20
C GLU A 459 40.47 7.07 20.74
N PHE A 460 39.28 7.25 20.16
CA PHE A 460 39.14 7.67 18.76
C PHE A 460 39.09 9.21 18.64
N SER A 461 39.71 9.71 17.58
CA SER A 461 39.67 11.13 17.28
C SER A 461 39.67 11.39 15.79
N GLY A 462 39.16 12.53 15.39
CA GLY A 462 39.13 12.93 14.00
C GLY A 462 38.91 14.44 13.82
N ARG A 463 38.89 14.85 12.56
CA ARG A 463 38.69 16.24 12.18
C ARG A 463 37.24 16.50 11.80
N MET A 464 36.70 17.63 12.24
CA MET A 464 35.36 18.12 11.87
C MET A 464 35.47 19.52 11.28
N VAL A 465 34.79 19.79 10.19
CA VAL A 465 34.67 21.12 9.59
C VAL A 465 33.21 21.57 9.75
N ILE A 466 33.03 22.76 10.31
CA ILE A 466 31.75 23.46 10.44
C ILE A 466 31.74 24.63 9.47
N GLU A 467 30.71 24.74 8.60
CA GLU A 467 30.52 25.81 7.61
C GLU A 467 29.49 26.84 8.05
#